data_574026c1c475f0e2fc23168485e50e21
#
_entry.id   574026c1c475f0e2fc23168485e50e21
#
_cell.length_a   1.000
_cell.length_b   1.000
_cell.length_c   1.000
_cell.angle_alpha   90.00
_cell.angle_beta   90.00
_cell.angle_gamma   90.00
#
_symmetry.space_group_name_H-M   'P 1'
#
loop_
_entity.id
_entity.type
_entity.pdbx_description
1 polymer ?
#
loop_
_entity_poly.entity_id
_entity_poly.type
_entity_poly.pdbx_seq_one_letter_code
_entity_poly.pdbx_strand_id
1 'polypeptide(L)'
;YKSDLSQVVYDAFICYRHGETDSQAAKILQQKLEHFHIPWMRKNKIKKIRRVFMDEGELSSCSDFGLQIREALKNSGWLIVICSSETKDSPWVNLEIKTFLEFHDRSRILAVVTEGEPEDVFQKELLGSDRTAEVLAADARGETPEQVLRNVKKNVLLKIAAPILGTTYDSLKQRQRNYIIKKYAVIGSLAVLMANAFFLF
;
A
#
# COMPACT_ATOMS: atom_id res chain seq x y z
N TYR A 1 9.80 -14.58 19.02
CA TYR A 1 10.22 -13.20 19.34
C TYR A 1 9.02 -12.31 19.04
N LYS A 2 8.29 -11.89 20.04
CA LYS A 2 7.27 -10.83 19.89
C LYS A 2 8.03 -9.52 19.73
N SER A 3 8.13 -8.99 18.52
CA SER A 3 8.57 -7.62 18.33
C SER A 3 7.60 -6.70 19.04
N ASP A 4 8.13 -5.93 19.97
CA ASP A 4 7.37 -4.98 20.78
C ASP A 4 6.76 -3.91 19.85
N LEU A 5 5.46 -3.99 19.60
CA LEU A 5 4.71 -3.08 18.72
C LEU A 5 4.58 -1.66 19.31
N SER A 6 5.20 -1.42 20.49
CA SER A 6 5.13 -0.12 21.18
C SER A 6 5.99 0.97 20.55
N GLN A 7 6.88 0.65 19.59
CA GLN A 7 7.79 1.60 18.91
C GLN A 7 7.50 1.84 17.44
N VAL A 8 6.43 1.27 16.87
CA VAL A 8 6.10 1.49 15.45
C VAL A 8 5.64 2.93 15.23
N VAL A 9 6.47 3.73 14.58
CA VAL A 9 6.20 5.14 14.24
C VAL A 9 5.43 5.25 12.91
N TYR A 10 5.74 4.34 11.97
CA TYR A 10 5.11 4.27 10.65
C TYR A 10 4.37 2.96 10.49
N ASP A 11 3.15 3.00 9.96
CA ASP A 11 2.39 1.79 9.66
C ASP A 11 2.99 1.03 8.47
N ALA A 12 3.59 1.74 7.52
CA ALA A 12 4.33 1.17 6.40
C ALA A 12 5.43 2.11 5.90
N PHE A 13 6.43 1.53 5.23
CA PHE A 13 7.44 2.21 4.44
C PHE A 13 7.24 1.82 2.96
N ILE A 14 7.25 2.78 2.04
CA ILE A 14 7.17 2.52 0.59
C ILE A 14 8.56 2.65 0.00
N CYS A 15 9.05 1.53 -0.52
CA CYS A 15 10.30 1.38 -1.23
C CYS A 15 10.02 1.34 -2.74
N TYR A 16 10.68 2.18 -3.51
CA TYR A 16 10.47 2.27 -4.95
C TYR A 16 11.71 2.85 -5.64
N ARG A 17 11.82 2.67 -6.95
CA ARG A 17 12.80 3.39 -7.75
C ARG A 17 12.22 4.74 -8.17
N HIS A 18 13.06 5.78 -8.20
CA HIS A 18 12.68 7.15 -8.59
C HIS A 18 12.43 7.31 -10.11
N GLY A 19 11.71 6.35 -10.72
CA GLY A 19 11.14 6.48 -12.06
C GLY A 19 9.81 7.22 -12.04
N GLU A 20 9.40 7.82 -13.14
CA GLU A 20 8.19 8.67 -13.18
C GLU A 20 6.93 7.91 -12.76
N THR A 21 6.67 6.75 -13.35
CA THR A 21 5.48 5.93 -13.05
C THR A 21 5.51 5.38 -11.63
N ASP A 22 6.66 4.85 -11.18
CA ASP A 22 6.81 4.27 -9.84
C ASP A 22 6.68 5.34 -8.75
N SER A 23 7.26 6.53 -8.96
CA SER A 23 7.12 7.67 -8.04
C SER A 23 5.67 8.14 -7.93
N GLN A 24 4.94 8.21 -9.05
CA GLN A 24 3.52 8.56 -9.05
C GLN A 24 2.68 7.48 -8.38
N ALA A 25 2.98 6.20 -8.62
CA ALA A 25 2.32 5.07 -7.98
C ALA A 25 2.53 5.09 -6.45
N ALA A 26 3.78 5.33 -6.00
CA ALA A 26 4.14 5.47 -4.59
C ALA A 26 3.37 6.61 -3.91
N LYS A 27 3.36 7.80 -4.50
CA LYS A 27 2.62 8.98 -3.98
C LYS A 27 1.12 8.72 -3.87
N ILE A 28 0.54 8.13 -4.90
CA ILE A 28 -0.89 7.77 -4.89
C ILE A 28 -1.18 6.75 -3.79
N LEU A 29 -0.35 5.73 -3.67
CA LEU A 29 -0.54 4.68 -2.67
C LEU A 29 -0.41 5.23 -1.26
N GLN A 30 0.62 6.04 -0.97
CA GLN A 30 0.81 6.74 0.30
C GLN A 30 -0.43 7.54 0.68
N GLN A 31 -0.83 8.48 -0.18
CA GLN A 31 -1.99 9.34 0.07
C GLN A 31 -3.28 8.54 0.31
N LYS A 32 -3.49 7.49 -0.50
CA LYS A 32 -4.69 6.66 -0.37
C LYS A 32 -4.69 5.79 0.87
N LEU A 33 -3.54 5.29 1.30
CA LEU A 33 -3.40 4.52 2.53
C LEU A 33 -3.63 5.40 3.77
N GLU A 34 -3.03 6.58 3.84
CA GLU A 34 -3.19 7.49 4.98
C GLU A 34 -4.62 8.03 5.10
N HIS A 35 -5.29 8.25 3.98
CA HIS A 35 -6.70 8.66 3.94
C HIS A 35 -7.67 7.47 3.85
N PHE A 36 -7.15 6.24 4.03
CA PHE A 36 -8.00 5.05 3.93
C PHE A 36 -8.98 5.00 5.08
N HIS A 37 -10.25 5.14 4.73
CA HIS A 37 -11.35 5.11 5.68
C HIS A 37 -12.30 3.96 5.34
N ILE A 38 -12.56 3.12 6.34
CA ILE A 38 -13.57 2.07 6.24
C ILE A 38 -14.84 2.58 6.91
N PRO A 39 -15.86 2.94 6.11
CA PRO A 39 -17.13 3.39 6.67
C PRO A 39 -17.78 2.28 7.52
N TRP A 40 -18.44 2.68 8.62
CA TRP A 40 -19.20 1.78 9.49
C TRP A 40 -18.38 0.77 10.33
N MET A 41 -17.11 0.98 10.50
CA MET A 41 -16.38 0.25 11.52
C MET A 41 -16.50 0.95 12.87
N ARG A 42 -16.95 0.19 13.87
CA ARG A 42 -16.97 0.65 15.27
C ARG A 42 -15.56 1.17 15.61
N LYS A 43 -15.48 2.40 16.06
CA LYS A 43 -14.24 3.14 16.37
C LYS A 43 -13.19 2.35 17.17
N ASN A 44 -13.58 1.28 17.86
CA ASN A 44 -12.75 0.58 18.84
C ASN A 44 -12.14 -0.75 18.33
N LYS A 45 -12.32 -1.15 17.06
CA LYS A 45 -11.87 -2.50 16.62
C LYS A 45 -10.92 -2.55 15.43
N ILE A 46 -10.61 -1.41 14.78
CA ILE A 46 -9.69 -1.44 13.63
C ILE A 46 -8.62 -0.38 13.76
N LYS A 47 -7.40 -0.87 13.57
CA LYS A 47 -6.22 -0.03 13.40
C LYS A 47 -6.44 0.87 12.18
N LYS A 48 -6.23 2.17 12.34
CA LYS A 48 -6.23 3.13 11.23
C LYS A 48 -4.80 3.23 10.70
N ILE A 49 -4.61 3.25 9.39
CA ILE A 49 -3.33 3.59 8.79
C ILE A 49 -3.14 5.10 9.01
N ARG A 50 -2.09 5.47 9.72
CA ARG A 50 -1.87 6.86 10.16
C ARG A 50 -0.73 7.51 9.41
N ARG A 51 0.39 6.80 9.28
CA ARG A 51 1.63 7.34 8.72
C ARG A 51 2.29 6.29 7.83
N VAL A 52 2.51 6.67 6.60
CA VAL A 52 3.24 5.87 5.62
C VAL A 52 4.48 6.68 5.22
N PHE A 53 5.66 6.13 5.49
CA PHE A 53 6.90 6.76 5.08
C PHE A 53 7.16 6.47 3.61
N MET A 54 7.66 7.45 2.90
CA MET A 54 8.12 7.32 1.53
C MET A 54 9.40 8.14 1.40
N ASP A 55 10.46 7.53 0.88
CA ASP A 55 11.68 8.26 0.58
C ASP A 55 11.47 9.15 -0.66
N GLU A 56 11.55 10.48 -0.47
CA GLU A 56 11.46 11.47 -1.55
C GLU A 56 12.84 11.95 -2.01
N GLY A 57 13.92 11.46 -1.40
CA GLY A 57 15.26 11.98 -1.56
C GLY A 57 16.11 11.25 -2.59
N GLU A 58 16.19 11.76 -3.81
CA GLU A 58 17.16 11.30 -4.82
C GLU A 58 18.62 11.68 -4.53
N LEU A 59 18.90 12.60 -3.59
CA LEU A 59 20.20 13.29 -3.53
C LEU A 59 20.60 13.75 -2.13
N SER A 60 20.62 12.89 -1.16
CA SER A 60 21.32 13.24 0.08
C SER A 60 22.53 12.32 0.27
N SER A 61 23.65 12.71 -0.31
CA SER A 61 24.97 12.13 -0.05
C SER A 61 25.50 12.41 1.38
N CYS A 62 24.60 12.72 2.31
CA CYS A 62 24.93 12.95 3.71
C CYS A 62 24.76 11.65 4.51
N SER A 63 25.74 11.31 5.33
CA SER A 63 25.73 10.17 6.27
C SER A 63 24.47 10.12 7.15
N ASP A 64 23.90 11.28 7.45
CA ASP A 64 22.71 11.42 8.28
C ASP A 64 21.43 10.92 7.59
N PHE A 65 21.35 10.98 6.25
CA PHE A 65 20.20 10.51 5.49
C PHE A 65 20.05 8.98 5.53
N GLY A 66 21.16 8.27 5.41
CA GLY A 66 21.18 6.81 5.56
C GLY A 66 20.71 6.35 6.95
N LEU A 67 21.04 7.11 8.00
CA LEU A 67 20.58 6.84 9.35
C LEU A 67 19.08 7.08 9.51
N GLN A 68 18.54 8.14 8.90
CA GLN A 68 17.09 8.42 8.94
C GLN A 68 16.26 7.35 8.24
N ILE A 69 16.71 6.88 7.07
CA ILE A 69 16.05 5.77 6.34
C ILE A 69 16.11 4.49 7.16
N ARG A 70 17.28 4.15 7.73
CA ARG A 70 17.43 2.97 8.57
C ARG A 70 16.49 3.01 9.78
N GLU A 71 16.40 4.14 10.47
CA GLU A 71 15.48 4.32 11.59
C GLU A 71 14.00 4.27 11.14
N ALA A 72 13.67 4.83 9.98
CA ALA A 72 12.32 4.74 9.42
C ALA A 72 11.95 3.30 9.09
N LEU A 73 12.84 2.52 8.46
CA LEU A 73 12.63 1.10 8.17
C LEU A 73 12.48 0.27 9.44
N LYS A 74 13.34 0.49 10.44
CA LYS A 74 13.27 -0.19 11.74
C LYS A 74 11.95 0.06 12.47
N ASN A 75 11.45 1.30 12.39
CA ASN A 75 10.23 1.73 13.07
C ASN A 75 8.96 1.61 12.20
N SER A 76 9.04 0.94 11.05
CA SER A 76 7.91 0.68 10.16
C SER A 76 7.31 -0.70 10.41
N GLY A 77 5.98 -0.79 10.44
CA GLY A 77 5.28 -2.04 10.65
C GLY A 77 5.29 -2.96 9.42
N TRP A 78 5.34 -2.39 8.22
CA TRP A 78 5.31 -3.08 6.94
C TRP A 78 6.25 -2.39 5.94
N LEU A 79 6.80 -3.19 5.01
CA LEU A 79 7.50 -2.68 3.83
C LEU A 79 6.64 -2.93 2.59
N ILE A 80 6.40 -1.90 1.80
CA ILE A 80 5.73 -1.98 0.52
C ILE A 80 6.78 -1.74 -0.56
N VAL A 81 7.00 -2.70 -1.45
CA VAL A 81 7.98 -2.59 -2.54
C VAL A 81 7.24 -2.44 -3.85
N ILE A 82 7.48 -1.36 -4.57
CA ILE A 82 7.00 -1.19 -5.94
C ILE A 82 8.00 -1.88 -6.87
N CYS A 83 7.51 -2.86 -7.62
CA CYS A 83 8.31 -3.73 -8.47
C CYS A 83 8.04 -3.42 -9.94
N SER A 84 9.07 -2.96 -10.63
CA SER A 84 9.13 -2.77 -12.08
C SER A 84 10.43 -3.38 -12.62
N SER A 85 10.58 -3.45 -13.93
CA SER A 85 11.80 -3.92 -14.58
C SER A 85 13.03 -3.15 -14.11
N GLU A 86 12.89 -1.86 -13.87
CA GLU A 86 13.95 -0.98 -13.39
C GLU A 86 14.27 -1.12 -11.90
N THR A 87 13.27 -1.50 -11.09
CA THR A 87 13.43 -1.63 -9.64
C THR A 87 14.26 -2.85 -9.25
N LYS A 88 14.21 -3.92 -10.06
CA LYS A 88 14.90 -5.20 -9.81
C LYS A 88 16.38 -5.03 -9.50
N ASP A 89 17.06 -4.21 -10.29
CA ASP A 89 18.51 -4.03 -10.21
C ASP A 89 18.91 -2.75 -9.43
N SER A 90 17.96 -2.10 -8.79
CA SER A 90 18.23 -0.90 -7.99
C SER A 90 19.00 -1.24 -6.72
N PRO A 91 20.25 -0.75 -6.55
CA PRO A 91 21.03 -0.99 -5.34
C PRO A 91 20.36 -0.43 -4.07
N TRP A 92 19.64 0.68 -4.21
CA TRP A 92 18.93 1.34 -3.10
C TRP A 92 17.76 0.52 -2.62
N VAL A 93 16.90 0.07 -3.53
CA VAL A 93 15.76 -0.80 -3.19
C VAL A 93 16.24 -2.09 -2.52
N ASN A 94 17.30 -2.69 -3.04
CA ASN A 94 17.90 -3.89 -2.46
C ASN A 94 18.46 -3.63 -1.06
N LEU A 95 19.09 -2.48 -0.83
CA LEU A 95 19.60 -2.08 0.47
C LEU A 95 18.47 -1.85 1.48
N GLU A 96 17.39 -1.20 1.09
CA GLU A 96 16.22 -0.96 1.93
C GLU A 96 15.54 -2.26 2.33
N ILE A 97 15.36 -3.20 1.38
CA ILE A 97 14.80 -4.53 1.66
C ILE A 97 15.69 -5.29 2.67
N LYS A 98 17.01 -5.30 2.44
CA LYS A 98 17.96 -5.95 3.35
C LYS A 98 17.91 -5.34 4.74
N THR A 99 17.92 -4.00 4.80
CA THR A 99 17.85 -3.27 6.08
C THR A 99 16.54 -3.56 6.82
N PHE A 100 15.42 -3.62 6.12
CA PHE A 100 14.14 -3.98 6.73
C PHE A 100 14.16 -5.40 7.31
N LEU A 101 14.73 -6.36 6.57
CA LEU A 101 14.86 -7.76 6.98
C LEU A 101 15.82 -7.97 8.16
N GLU A 102 16.67 -7.00 8.50
CA GLU A 102 17.47 -7.06 9.75
C GLU A 102 16.60 -6.93 11.01
N PHE A 103 15.45 -6.28 10.91
CA PHE A 103 14.57 -5.96 12.03
C PHE A 103 13.23 -6.69 11.99
N HIS A 104 12.80 -7.14 10.81
CA HIS A 104 11.45 -7.66 10.57
C HIS A 104 11.46 -8.94 9.75
N ASP A 105 10.38 -9.71 9.89
CA ASP A 105 10.18 -10.90 9.09
C ASP A 105 9.73 -10.57 7.66
N ARG A 106 10.08 -11.43 6.71
CA ARG A 106 9.67 -11.35 5.30
C ARG A 106 8.16 -11.31 5.12
N SER A 107 7.40 -11.94 6.00
CA SER A 107 5.93 -11.91 5.98
C SER A 107 5.33 -10.49 6.12
N ARG A 108 6.16 -9.50 6.48
CA ARG A 108 5.77 -8.10 6.55
C ARG A 108 6.14 -7.29 5.31
N ILE A 109 6.53 -7.96 4.23
CA ILE A 109 6.81 -7.33 2.94
C ILE A 109 5.62 -7.54 2.01
N LEU A 110 5.19 -6.46 1.35
CA LEU A 110 4.11 -6.43 0.38
C LEU A 110 4.67 -5.92 -0.94
N ALA A 111 4.46 -6.66 -2.02
CA ALA A 111 4.91 -6.25 -3.35
C ALA A 111 3.77 -5.63 -4.15
N VAL A 112 4.07 -4.62 -4.95
CA VAL A 112 3.17 -4.01 -5.93
C VAL A 112 3.84 -4.08 -7.29
N VAL A 113 3.32 -4.91 -8.19
CA VAL A 113 3.89 -5.08 -9.53
C VAL A 113 3.28 -4.04 -10.45
N THR A 114 4.10 -3.13 -10.95
CA THR A 114 3.70 -2.07 -11.89
C THR A 114 4.01 -2.44 -13.33
N GLU A 115 5.04 -3.27 -13.55
CA GLU A 115 5.49 -3.70 -14.88
C GLU A 115 6.13 -5.10 -14.80
N GLY A 116 6.12 -5.85 -15.91
CA GLY A 116 6.78 -7.14 -16.03
C GLY A 116 6.08 -8.29 -15.30
N GLU A 117 6.68 -9.48 -15.34
CA GLU A 117 6.18 -10.63 -14.59
C GLU A 117 6.87 -10.70 -13.21
N PRO A 118 6.20 -11.19 -12.16
CA PRO A 118 6.76 -11.27 -10.81
C PRO A 118 8.14 -11.93 -10.75
N GLU A 119 8.36 -12.98 -11.53
CA GLU A 119 9.62 -13.73 -11.61
C GLU A 119 10.75 -12.87 -12.19
N ASP A 120 10.40 -11.92 -13.06
CA ASP A 120 11.37 -11.06 -13.73
C ASP A 120 11.66 -9.78 -12.95
N VAL A 121 10.74 -9.30 -12.12
CA VAL A 121 10.86 -7.99 -11.45
C VAL A 121 11.12 -8.08 -9.96
N PHE A 122 10.96 -9.26 -9.35
CA PHE A 122 11.25 -9.41 -7.94
C PHE A 122 12.75 -9.46 -7.67
N GLN A 123 13.18 -8.70 -6.68
CA GLN A 123 14.53 -8.73 -6.16
C GLN A 123 14.80 -10.09 -5.50
N LYS A 124 16.07 -10.53 -5.54
CA LYS A 124 16.49 -11.77 -4.88
C LYS A 124 16.19 -11.75 -3.38
N GLU A 125 16.29 -10.59 -2.78
CA GLU A 125 16.00 -10.35 -1.38
C GLU A 125 14.52 -10.57 -1.04
N LEU A 126 13.60 -10.31 -1.97
CA LEU A 126 12.18 -10.60 -1.82
C LEU A 126 11.90 -12.10 -1.86
N LEU A 127 12.51 -12.82 -2.80
CA LEU A 127 12.25 -14.24 -3.03
C LEU A 127 12.87 -15.14 -1.94
N GLY A 128 13.94 -14.69 -1.25
CA GLY A 128 14.66 -15.51 -0.28
C GLY A 128 15.47 -16.64 -0.91
N SER A 129 16.17 -17.39 -0.05
CA SER A 129 17.09 -18.47 -0.46
C SER A 129 16.37 -19.61 -1.19
N ASP A 130 15.13 -19.89 -0.85
CA ASP A 130 14.39 -21.07 -1.31
C ASP A 130 13.43 -20.79 -2.48
N ARG A 131 13.34 -19.54 -2.93
CA ARG A 131 12.37 -19.10 -3.97
C ARG A 131 10.91 -19.50 -3.70
N THR A 132 10.62 -20.03 -2.51
CA THR A 132 9.31 -20.55 -2.09
C THR A 132 8.53 -19.57 -1.23
N ALA A 133 9.15 -18.45 -0.83
CA ALA A 133 8.48 -17.45 -0.04
C ALA A 133 7.37 -16.78 -0.89
N GLU A 134 6.12 -17.09 -0.59
CA GLU A 134 4.98 -16.39 -1.15
C GLU A 134 4.99 -14.93 -0.68
N VAL A 135 5.54 -14.05 -1.51
CA VAL A 135 5.40 -12.62 -1.30
C VAL A 135 3.98 -12.22 -1.67
N LEU A 136 3.28 -11.57 -0.75
CA LEU A 136 1.96 -11.05 -1.06
C LEU A 136 2.08 -9.94 -2.11
N ALA A 137 1.74 -10.27 -3.35
CA ALA A 137 1.85 -9.37 -4.48
C ALA A 137 0.48 -8.80 -4.90
N ALA A 138 0.43 -7.51 -5.13
CA ALA A 138 -0.72 -6.82 -5.71
C ALA A 138 -0.39 -6.36 -7.12
N ASP A 139 -1.21 -6.76 -8.09
CA ASP A 139 -1.01 -6.45 -9.51
C ASP A 139 -1.60 -5.07 -9.85
N ALA A 140 -0.73 -4.17 -10.30
CA ALA A 140 -1.05 -2.85 -10.79
C ALA A 140 -0.78 -2.69 -12.29
N ARG A 141 -0.32 -3.73 -12.97
CA ARG A 141 0.10 -3.67 -14.37
C ARG A 141 -0.98 -3.13 -15.29
N GLY A 142 -0.56 -2.44 -16.33
CA GLY A 142 -1.41 -1.86 -17.37
C GLY A 142 -0.60 -1.56 -18.63
N GLU A 143 -1.27 -1.37 -19.74
CA GLU A 143 -0.64 -1.06 -21.03
C GLU A 143 -0.08 0.37 -21.08
N THR A 144 -0.62 1.26 -20.24
CA THR A 144 -0.17 2.65 -20.15
C THR A 144 0.06 3.06 -18.69
N PRO A 145 0.91 4.08 -18.45
CA PRO A 145 1.12 4.61 -17.09
C PRO A 145 -0.18 5.01 -16.39
N GLU A 146 -1.14 5.60 -17.11
CA GLU A 146 -2.43 5.99 -16.54
C GLU A 146 -3.27 4.79 -16.11
N GLN A 147 -3.17 3.67 -16.81
CA GLN A 147 -3.82 2.42 -16.41
C GLN A 147 -3.17 1.85 -15.16
N VAL A 148 -1.84 1.85 -15.07
CA VAL A 148 -1.11 1.43 -13.86
C VAL A 148 -1.57 2.26 -12.66
N LEU A 149 -1.57 3.59 -12.77
CA LEU A 149 -2.01 4.48 -11.68
C LEU A 149 -3.49 4.29 -11.30
N ARG A 150 -4.34 3.96 -12.28
CA ARG A 150 -5.74 3.61 -12.04
C ARG A 150 -5.87 2.28 -11.29
N ASN A 151 -5.06 1.28 -11.65
CA ASN A 151 -5.04 -0.02 -11.00
C ASN A 151 -4.52 0.08 -9.56
N VAL A 152 -3.52 0.91 -9.30
CA VAL A 152 -3.07 1.23 -7.93
C VAL A 152 -4.24 1.74 -7.09
N LYS A 153 -5.03 2.69 -7.60
CA LYS A 153 -6.19 3.26 -6.89
C LYS A 153 -7.32 2.27 -6.65
N LYS A 154 -7.58 1.37 -7.61
CA LYS A 154 -8.78 0.50 -7.60
C LYS A 154 -8.52 -0.89 -7.03
N ASN A 155 -7.40 -1.51 -7.42
CA ASN A 155 -7.14 -2.92 -7.19
C ASN A 155 -6.10 -3.17 -6.09
N VAL A 156 -5.01 -2.37 -6.10
CA VAL A 156 -3.88 -2.54 -5.19
C VAL A 156 -4.21 -2.06 -3.79
N LEU A 157 -4.84 -0.89 -3.68
CA LEU A 157 -5.09 -0.24 -2.39
C LEU A 157 -5.71 -1.17 -1.34
N LEU A 158 -6.75 -1.92 -1.69
CA LEU A 158 -7.41 -2.82 -0.75
C LEU A 158 -6.56 -4.04 -0.39
N LYS A 159 -5.78 -4.56 -1.34
CA LYS A 159 -4.89 -5.70 -1.11
C LYS A 159 -3.77 -5.34 -0.15
N ILE A 160 -3.23 -4.12 -0.27
CA ILE A 160 -2.16 -3.61 0.59
C ILE A 160 -2.72 -3.17 1.96
N ALA A 161 -3.87 -2.52 1.99
CA ALA A 161 -4.47 -2.06 3.26
C ALA A 161 -4.91 -3.22 4.16
N ALA A 162 -5.33 -4.35 3.60
CA ALA A 162 -5.86 -5.48 4.35
C ALA A 162 -4.87 -6.03 5.40
N PRO A 163 -3.64 -6.44 5.04
CA PRO A 163 -2.68 -6.95 6.01
C PRO A 163 -2.23 -5.88 7.01
N ILE A 164 -2.03 -4.62 6.58
CA ILE A 164 -1.65 -3.51 7.46
C ILE A 164 -2.71 -3.29 8.55
N LEU A 165 -3.99 -3.44 8.19
CA LEU A 165 -5.12 -3.30 9.11
C LEU A 165 -5.42 -4.58 9.90
N GLY A 166 -4.72 -5.69 9.64
CA GLY A 166 -4.96 -6.98 10.28
C GLY A 166 -6.32 -7.58 9.90
N THR A 167 -6.76 -7.41 8.66
CA THR A 167 -8.03 -7.92 8.14
C THR A 167 -7.86 -8.62 6.80
N THR A 168 -8.88 -9.35 6.34
CA THR A 168 -8.83 -10.02 5.05
C THR A 168 -9.29 -9.10 3.92
N TYR A 169 -8.71 -9.27 2.74
CA TYR A 169 -9.09 -8.54 1.52
C TYR A 169 -10.59 -8.65 1.24
N ASP A 170 -11.16 -9.86 1.34
CA ASP A 170 -12.57 -10.08 1.05
C ASP A 170 -13.50 -9.34 2.01
N SER A 171 -13.14 -9.28 3.30
CA SER A 171 -13.93 -8.52 4.27
C SER A 171 -13.91 -7.01 3.98
N LEU A 172 -12.77 -6.46 3.54
CA LEU A 172 -12.68 -5.05 3.14
C LEU A 172 -13.50 -4.79 1.87
N LYS A 173 -13.35 -5.62 0.86
CA LYS A 173 -14.06 -5.51 -0.42
C LYS A 173 -15.57 -5.60 -0.24
N GLN A 174 -16.05 -6.55 0.56
CA GLN A 174 -17.48 -6.70 0.84
C GLN A 174 -18.04 -5.48 1.58
N ARG A 175 -17.31 -4.95 2.56
CA ARG A 175 -17.73 -3.75 3.31
C ARG A 175 -17.78 -2.53 2.42
N GLN A 176 -16.78 -2.33 1.57
CA GLN A 176 -16.78 -1.23 0.62
C GLN A 176 -17.97 -1.32 -0.34
N ARG A 177 -18.27 -2.51 -0.87
CA ARG A 177 -19.44 -2.75 -1.72
C ARG A 177 -20.74 -2.42 -0.99
N ASN A 178 -20.91 -2.91 0.23
CA ASN A 178 -22.11 -2.67 1.02
C ASN A 178 -22.31 -1.17 1.34
N TYR A 179 -21.19 -0.44 1.58
CA TYR A 179 -21.25 1.01 1.76
C TYR A 179 -21.74 1.72 0.50
N ILE A 180 -21.19 1.37 -0.65
CA ILE A 180 -21.58 1.97 -1.93
C ILE A 180 -23.06 1.71 -2.20
N ILE A 181 -23.55 0.48 -2.02
CA ILE A 181 -24.96 0.12 -2.20
C ILE A 181 -25.85 0.96 -1.25
N LYS A 182 -25.52 1.02 0.03
CA LYS A 182 -26.29 1.81 1.00
C LYS A 182 -26.28 3.30 0.66
N LYS A 183 -25.14 3.86 0.23
CA LYS A 183 -25.04 5.26 -0.19
C LYS A 183 -25.98 5.56 -1.36
N TYR A 184 -25.98 4.74 -2.39
CA TYR A 184 -26.86 4.93 -3.55
C TYR A 184 -28.33 4.68 -3.21
N ALA A 185 -28.65 3.73 -2.33
CA ALA A 185 -30.01 3.52 -1.86
C ALA A 185 -30.56 4.76 -1.13
N VAL A 186 -29.75 5.39 -0.26
CA VAL A 186 -30.15 6.64 0.43
C VAL A 186 -30.33 7.79 -0.57
N ILE A 187 -29.41 7.95 -1.52
CA ILE A 187 -29.51 9.02 -2.53
C ILE A 187 -30.77 8.78 -3.40
N GLY A 188 -31.03 7.54 -3.82
CA GLY A 188 -32.22 7.20 -4.61
C GLY A 188 -33.52 7.46 -3.85
N SER A 189 -33.61 7.09 -2.57
CA SER A 189 -34.79 7.34 -1.74
C SER A 189 -35.05 8.85 -1.57
N LEU A 190 -33.99 9.65 -1.39
CA LEU A 190 -34.09 11.10 -1.27
C LEU A 190 -34.60 11.73 -2.58
N ALA A 191 -34.10 11.26 -3.72
CA ALA A 191 -34.54 11.73 -5.04
C ALA A 191 -36.03 11.44 -5.31
N VAL A 192 -36.49 10.23 -4.91
CA VAL A 192 -37.91 9.86 -5.01
C VAL A 192 -38.77 10.73 -4.12
N LEU A 193 -38.34 11.02 -2.88
CA LEU A 193 -39.06 11.92 -1.97
C LEU A 193 -39.17 13.33 -2.51
N MET A 194 -38.09 13.84 -3.11
CA MET A 194 -38.09 15.19 -3.73
C MET A 194 -39.00 15.24 -4.95
N ALA A 195 -38.97 14.22 -5.81
CA ALA A 195 -39.88 14.14 -6.95
C ALA A 195 -41.36 14.11 -6.51
N ASN A 196 -41.72 13.31 -5.52
CA ASN A 196 -43.08 13.27 -4.97
C ASN A 196 -43.50 14.61 -4.37
N ALA A 197 -42.60 15.30 -3.65
CA ALA A 197 -42.89 16.63 -3.13
C ALA A 197 -43.16 17.65 -4.24
N PHE A 198 -42.42 17.58 -5.35
CA PHE A 198 -42.60 18.48 -6.51
C PHE A 198 -43.94 18.26 -7.23
N PHE A 199 -44.47 17.04 -7.27
CA PHE A 199 -45.76 16.73 -7.89
C PHE A 199 -46.98 17.05 -6.98
N LEU A 200 -46.75 17.31 -5.69
CA LEU A 200 -47.80 17.65 -4.74
C LEU A 200 -48.03 19.17 -4.58
N PHE A 201 -47.17 19.97 -5.16
CA PHE A 201 -47.28 21.45 -5.26
C PHE A 201 -47.45 21.88 -6.72
#